data_641bbf65fb3a58927eea967f86955fba
#
_entry.id   641bbf65fb3a58927eea967f86955fba
#
_cell.length_a   1.000
_cell.length_b   1.000
_cell.length_c   1.000
_cell.angle_alpha   90.00
_cell.angle_beta   90.00
_cell.angle_gamma   90.00
#
_symmetry.space_group_name_H-M   'P 1'
#
loop_
_entity.id
_entity.type
_entity.pdbx_description
1 polymer ?
#
loop_
_entity_poly.entity_id
_entity_poly.type
_entity_poly.pdbx_seq_one_letter_code
_entity_poly.pdbx_strand_id
1 'polypeptide(L)'
;MSQQEYSTKSCEKKHLKEKERYQIEALVRAKKEVKEIAEIIGCSRRTIERELKRGKVVQLTNEYEYVEVYKADVGQRVHEERAKNKGRSLKIGHAHEYARRITELIVLEKYSPDAANAQYARENEGKRVVCTKTLYNYIRDGLFYGLGEEALPRGKRRKGHAISHRRVALNNPTGTSIEERTAVINERLEEGHWEMDTVVGKPGTKACLMVMTERKNNLELVFRLSGKTQSCVVKQLDQLERKLGTVRFREVFKSITCDNGCENLDAAGIERSIWRKGSRTKVYYAHPYSAYERGANEGANVLIRRFVPKGTDIGRLSRADVKRIAHWMNHYPRRKLEYASAFEQSFLAPILSKACVI
;
A
#
# COMPACT_ATOMS: atom_id res chain seq x y z
N MET A 1 -27.10 59.71 -21.87
CA MET A 1 -26.35 58.64 -22.57
C MET A 1 -26.60 57.33 -21.82
N SER A 2 -27.49 56.51 -22.37
CA SER A 2 -27.92 55.23 -21.75
C SER A 2 -26.88 54.16 -22.06
N GLN A 3 -26.31 53.56 -20.98
CA GLN A 3 -25.50 52.37 -21.10
C GLN A 3 -26.41 51.17 -21.46
N GLN A 4 -26.23 50.62 -22.64
CA GLN A 4 -26.83 49.34 -23.02
C GLN A 4 -26.10 48.21 -22.23
N GLU A 5 -26.83 47.57 -21.33
CA GLU A 5 -26.40 46.33 -20.67
C GLU A 5 -26.33 45.19 -21.72
N TYR A 6 -25.13 44.81 -22.11
CA TYR A 6 -24.90 43.56 -22.83
C TYR A 6 -25.04 42.38 -21.85
N SER A 7 -26.25 41.86 -21.74
CA SER A 7 -26.50 40.58 -21.09
C SER A 7 -25.88 39.46 -21.91
N THR A 8 -24.66 39.02 -21.56
CA THR A 8 -24.09 37.76 -22.02
C THR A 8 -24.81 36.62 -21.29
N LYS A 9 -25.91 36.12 -21.90
CA LYS A 9 -26.44 34.79 -21.49
C LYS A 9 -25.28 33.79 -21.61
N SER A 10 -24.77 33.29 -20.49
CA SER A 10 -23.83 32.20 -20.43
C SER A 10 -24.48 30.98 -21.07
N CYS A 11 -24.15 30.71 -22.32
CA CYS A 11 -24.56 29.49 -22.98
C CYS A 11 -23.76 28.37 -22.32
N GLU A 12 -24.36 27.63 -21.38
CA GLU A 12 -23.81 26.43 -20.87
C GLU A 12 -23.43 25.52 -22.05
N LYS A 13 -22.15 25.19 -22.20
CA LYS A 13 -21.65 24.33 -23.27
C LYS A 13 -22.18 22.92 -23.07
N LYS A 14 -23.40 22.68 -23.47
CA LYS A 14 -24.13 21.46 -23.33
C LYS A 14 -23.75 20.49 -24.46
N HIS A 15 -23.17 19.33 -24.12
CA HIS A 15 -23.01 18.24 -25.08
C HIS A 15 -24.37 17.63 -25.39
N LEU A 16 -24.64 17.34 -26.68
CA LEU A 16 -25.85 16.65 -27.08
C LEU A 16 -25.91 15.27 -26.41
N LYS A 17 -27.07 14.99 -25.78
CA LYS A 17 -27.40 13.69 -25.18
C LYS A 17 -27.94 12.74 -26.25
N GLU A 18 -27.93 11.47 -25.99
CA GLU A 18 -28.47 10.45 -26.87
C GLU A 18 -29.92 10.75 -27.30
N LYS A 19 -30.80 11.10 -26.34
CA LYS A 19 -32.20 11.50 -26.61
C LYS A 19 -32.29 12.66 -27.59
N GLU A 20 -31.43 13.65 -27.47
CA GLU A 20 -31.40 14.83 -28.36
C GLU A 20 -30.99 14.44 -29.79
N ARG A 21 -30.13 13.43 -29.97
CA ARG A 21 -29.79 12.89 -31.28
C ARG A 21 -30.95 12.22 -31.97
N TYR A 22 -31.75 11.42 -31.24
CA TYR A 22 -32.98 10.83 -31.81
C TYR A 22 -34.01 11.89 -32.16
N GLN A 23 -34.12 12.97 -31.37
CA GLN A 23 -34.97 14.11 -31.70
C GLN A 23 -34.50 14.81 -32.99
N ILE A 24 -33.19 15.02 -33.16
CA ILE A 24 -32.60 15.55 -34.39
C ILE A 24 -32.91 14.65 -35.57
N GLU A 25 -32.80 13.32 -35.45
CA GLU A 25 -33.14 12.37 -36.51
C GLU A 25 -34.62 12.50 -36.93
N ALA A 26 -35.54 12.61 -35.97
CA ALA A 26 -36.95 12.74 -36.25
C ALA A 26 -37.25 14.09 -36.97
N LEU A 27 -36.63 15.20 -36.53
CA LEU A 27 -36.80 16.52 -37.14
C LEU A 27 -36.19 16.59 -38.53
N VAL A 28 -35.06 15.92 -38.78
CA VAL A 28 -34.45 15.82 -40.12
C VAL A 28 -35.37 15.02 -41.06
N ARG A 29 -35.94 13.90 -40.60
CA ARG A 29 -36.96 13.15 -41.37
C ARG A 29 -38.19 13.99 -41.68
N ALA A 30 -38.59 14.87 -40.76
CA ALA A 30 -39.67 15.83 -40.99
C ALA A 30 -39.27 17.01 -41.87
N LYS A 31 -38.10 16.99 -42.52
CA LYS A 31 -37.55 18.04 -43.42
C LYS A 31 -37.48 19.43 -42.81
N LYS A 32 -37.28 19.52 -41.47
CA LYS A 32 -37.08 20.79 -40.78
C LYS A 32 -35.72 21.39 -41.09
N GLU A 33 -35.69 22.74 -41.18
CA GLU A 33 -34.42 23.45 -41.39
C GLU A 33 -33.48 23.35 -40.20
N VAL A 34 -32.17 23.37 -40.44
CA VAL A 34 -31.13 23.31 -39.40
C VAL A 34 -31.30 24.39 -38.33
N LYS A 35 -31.80 25.56 -38.70
CA LYS A 35 -32.07 26.67 -37.76
C LYS A 35 -33.22 26.33 -36.81
N GLU A 36 -34.32 25.81 -37.34
CA GLU A 36 -35.46 25.35 -36.52
C GLU A 36 -35.07 24.22 -35.56
N ILE A 37 -34.29 23.24 -36.07
CA ILE A 37 -33.77 22.13 -35.24
C ILE A 37 -32.93 22.66 -34.09
N ALA A 38 -32.06 23.66 -34.36
CA ALA A 38 -31.21 24.27 -33.33
C ALA A 38 -32.02 24.98 -32.25
N GLU A 39 -33.09 25.67 -32.63
CA GLU A 39 -34.03 26.35 -31.72
C GLU A 39 -34.79 25.32 -30.83
N ILE A 40 -35.31 24.25 -31.42
CA ILE A 40 -36.06 23.19 -30.72
C ILE A 40 -35.17 22.45 -29.72
N ILE A 41 -33.94 22.11 -30.12
CA ILE A 41 -32.99 21.39 -29.28
C ILE A 41 -32.31 22.31 -28.22
N GLY A 42 -32.36 23.65 -28.44
CA GLY A 42 -31.76 24.63 -27.53
C GLY A 42 -30.25 24.71 -27.64
N CYS A 43 -29.70 24.54 -28.84
CA CYS A 43 -28.25 24.59 -29.10
C CYS A 43 -27.92 25.47 -30.31
N SER A 44 -26.64 25.73 -30.57
CA SER A 44 -26.23 26.53 -31.72
C SER A 44 -26.44 25.78 -33.04
N ARG A 45 -26.78 26.50 -34.11
CA ARG A 45 -26.87 25.98 -35.47
C ARG A 45 -25.61 25.16 -35.85
N ARG A 46 -24.43 25.68 -35.50
CA ARG A 46 -23.14 25.01 -35.77
C ARG A 46 -23.01 23.65 -35.03
N THR A 47 -23.68 23.49 -33.90
CA THR A 47 -23.72 22.20 -33.17
C THR A 47 -24.51 21.18 -33.96
N ILE A 48 -25.68 21.56 -34.48
CA ILE A 48 -26.50 20.68 -35.34
C ILE A 48 -25.76 20.33 -36.64
N GLU A 49 -25.17 21.27 -37.32
CA GLU A 49 -24.41 21.02 -38.55
C GLU A 49 -23.27 20.01 -38.33
N ARG A 50 -22.55 20.16 -37.20
CA ARG A 50 -21.49 19.18 -36.81
C ARG A 50 -22.05 17.82 -36.48
N GLU A 51 -23.21 17.75 -35.85
CA GLU A 51 -23.86 16.51 -35.50
C GLU A 51 -24.39 15.78 -36.74
N LEU A 52 -25.02 16.49 -37.66
CA LEU A 52 -25.48 15.94 -38.96
C LEU A 52 -24.31 15.33 -39.76
N LYS A 53 -23.16 16.03 -39.80
CA LYS A 53 -21.95 15.46 -40.41
C LYS A 53 -21.42 14.22 -39.68
N ARG A 54 -21.61 14.14 -38.36
CA ARG A 54 -21.12 13.02 -37.53
C ARG A 54 -21.92 11.75 -37.75
N GLY A 55 -23.26 11.87 -37.83
CA GLY A 55 -24.17 10.76 -37.99
C GLY A 55 -24.59 10.50 -39.46
N LYS A 56 -23.87 11.04 -40.43
CA LYS A 56 -24.15 10.90 -41.85
C LYS A 56 -23.87 9.45 -42.29
N VAL A 57 -24.85 8.84 -42.96
CA VAL A 57 -24.78 7.50 -43.51
C VAL A 57 -25.37 7.48 -44.92
N VAL A 58 -24.78 6.71 -45.81
CA VAL A 58 -25.33 6.47 -47.15
C VAL A 58 -26.20 5.21 -47.05
N GLN A 59 -27.49 5.32 -47.40
CA GLN A 59 -28.41 4.21 -47.46
C GLN A 59 -28.91 4.00 -48.88
N LEU A 60 -29.09 2.76 -49.31
CA LEU A 60 -29.73 2.41 -50.54
C LEU A 60 -31.27 2.45 -50.34
N THR A 61 -31.96 3.19 -51.15
CA THR A 61 -33.43 3.25 -51.16
C THR A 61 -34.04 2.02 -51.86
N ASN A 62 -35.35 1.86 -51.74
CA ASN A 62 -36.08 0.78 -52.47
C ASN A 62 -36.04 0.98 -54.00
N GLU A 63 -35.69 2.17 -54.45
CA GLU A 63 -35.54 2.54 -55.87
C GLU A 63 -34.10 2.38 -56.39
N TYR A 64 -33.22 1.71 -55.55
CA TYR A 64 -31.81 1.51 -55.86
C TYR A 64 -30.97 2.77 -55.95
N GLU A 65 -31.43 3.88 -55.34
CA GLU A 65 -30.67 5.10 -55.25
C GLU A 65 -29.95 5.21 -53.92
N TYR A 66 -28.71 5.75 -53.93
CA TYR A 66 -27.94 6.03 -52.71
C TYR A 66 -28.30 7.42 -52.17
N VAL A 67 -28.89 7.44 -50.98
CA VAL A 67 -29.26 8.72 -50.30
C VAL A 67 -28.50 8.85 -49.01
N GLU A 68 -28.01 10.07 -48.77
CA GLU A 68 -27.35 10.45 -47.51
C GLU A 68 -28.42 10.75 -46.46
N VAL A 69 -28.41 10.04 -45.35
CA VAL A 69 -29.33 10.24 -44.23
C VAL A 69 -28.56 10.38 -42.92
N TYR A 70 -29.15 11.14 -42.01
CA TYR A 70 -28.62 11.22 -40.65
C TYR A 70 -29.20 10.09 -39.78
N LYS A 71 -28.32 9.41 -39.01
CA LYS A 71 -28.68 8.36 -38.04
C LYS A 71 -28.15 8.73 -36.64
N ALA A 72 -29.05 8.75 -35.64
CA ALA A 72 -28.74 9.13 -34.28
C ALA A 72 -27.76 8.15 -33.62
N ASP A 73 -27.96 6.84 -33.84
CA ASP A 73 -27.10 5.77 -33.33
C ASP A 73 -25.65 5.88 -33.84
N VAL A 74 -25.49 6.18 -35.13
CA VAL A 74 -24.17 6.43 -35.73
C VAL A 74 -23.53 7.67 -35.14
N GLY A 75 -24.29 8.76 -34.98
CA GLY A 75 -23.85 10.00 -34.35
C GLY A 75 -23.41 9.75 -32.91
N GLN A 76 -24.14 8.94 -32.14
CA GLN A 76 -23.80 8.55 -30.78
C GLN A 76 -22.52 7.71 -30.74
N ARG A 77 -22.42 6.65 -31.53
CA ARG A 77 -21.24 5.79 -31.61
C ARG A 77 -19.97 6.59 -31.94
N VAL A 78 -20.01 7.43 -32.98
CA VAL A 78 -18.87 8.27 -33.36
C VAL A 78 -18.51 9.28 -32.26
N HIS A 79 -19.52 9.78 -31.52
CA HIS A 79 -19.26 10.64 -30.37
C HIS A 79 -18.52 9.89 -29.26
N GLU A 80 -18.94 8.67 -28.92
CA GLU A 80 -18.30 7.83 -27.90
C GLU A 80 -16.87 7.40 -28.31
N GLU A 81 -16.66 7.01 -29.55
CA GLU A 81 -15.34 6.69 -30.10
C GLU A 81 -14.38 7.88 -29.99
N ARG A 82 -14.85 9.08 -30.39
CA ARG A 82 -14.05 10.31 -30.24
C ARG A 82 -13.86 10.71 -28.78
N ALA A 83 -14.82 10.41 -27.90
CA ALA A 83 -14.68 10.68 -26.47
C ALA A 83 -13.61 9.79 -25.81
N LYS A 84 -13.47 8.53 -26.25
CA LYS A 84 -12.39 7.63 -25.79
C LYS A 84 -10.99 8.15 -26.14
N ASN A 85 -10.87 8.89 -27.24
CA ASN A 85 -9.61 9.46 -27.68
C ASN A 85 -9.31 10.85 -27.07
N LYS A 86 -10.19 11.35 -26.18
CA LYS A 86 -9.97 12.62 -25.46
C LYS A 86 -9.15 12.37 -24.20
N GLY A 87 -8.25 13.27 -23.92
CA GLY A 87 -7.44 13.24 -22.71
C GLY A 87 -5.95 13.16 -23.03
N ARG A 88 -5.15 13.26 -21.97
CA ARG A 88 -3.70 13.15 -22.08
C ARG A 88 -3.33 11.68 -22.26
N SER A 89 -2.40 11.40 -23.18
CA SER A 89 -1.84 10.05 -23.34
C SER A 89 -1.26 9.51 -22.03
N LEU A 90 -1.30 8.20 -21.85
CA LEU A 90 -0.72 7.53 -20.68
C LEU A 90 0.78 7.79 -20.63
N LYS A 91 1.27 8.26 -19.49
CA LYS A 91 2.70 8.54 -19.28
C LYS A 91 3.58 7.31 -19.44
N ILE A 92 3.02 6.11 -19.23
CA ILE A 92 3.74 4.82 -19.37
C ILE A 92 3.66 4.24 -20.78
N GLY A 93 2.91 4.86 -21.72
CA GLY A 93 2.69 4.33 -23.07
C GLY A 93 3.98 4.10 -23.88
N HIS A 94 5.03 4.86 -23.58
CA HIS A 94 6.35 4.72 -24.21
C HIS A 94 7.46 4.33 -23.22
N ALA A 95 7.11 4.00 -21.97
CA ALA A 95 8.06 3.67 -20.91
C ALA A 95 8.02 2.17 -20.56
N HIS A 96 8.29 1.31 -21.56
CA HIS A 96 8.20 -0.14 -21.40
C HIS A 96 9.16 -0.69 -20.34
N GLU A 97 10.39 -0.18 -20.28
CA GLU A 97 11.37 -0.57 -19.26
C GLU A 97 10.90 -0.24 -17.85
N TYR A 98 10.33 0.94 -17.65
CA TYR A 98 9.71 1.32 -16.39
C TYR A 98 8.59 0.34 -16.00
N ALA A 99 7.67 0.05 -16.94
CA ALA A 99 6.56 -0.85 -16.68
C ALA A 99 7.05 -2.25 -16.31
N ARG A 100 8.04 -2.78 -17.02
CA ARG A 100 8.66 -4.09 -16.75
C ARG A 100 9.32 -4.10 -15.36
N ARG A 101 10.20 -3.12 -15.08
CA ARG A 101 10.94 -3.06 -13.80
C ARG A 101 10.01 -2.87 -12.59
N ILE A 102 8.97 -2.05 -12.70
CA ILE A 102 7.96 -1.89 -11.64
C ILE A 102 7.20 -3.19 -11.40
N THR A 103 6.84 -3.91 -12.46
CA THR A 103 6.17 -5.22 -12.31
C THR A 103 7.09 -6.22 -11.60
N GLU A 104 8.36 -6.32 -11.97
CA GLU A 104 9.35 -7.16 -11.29
C GLU A 104 9.47 -6.82 -9.79
N LEU A 105 9.68 -5.53 -9.47
CA LEU A 105 9.81 -5.06 -8.09
C LEU A 105 8.56 -5.38 -7.24
N ILE A 106 7.36 -5.27 -7.80
CA ILE A 106 6.13 -5.52 -7.03
C ILE A 106 5.80 -7.01 -6.95
N VAL A 107 5.89 -7.74 -8.06
CA VAL A 107 5.46 -9.15 -8.13
C VAL A 107 6.54 -10.08 -7.57
N LEU A 108 7.78 -9.93 -8.01
CA LEU A 108 8.88 -10.83 -7.63
C LEU A 108 9.52 -10.39 -6.31
N GLU A 109 9.91 -9.12 -6.22
CA GLU A 109 10.58 -8.58 -5.04
C GLU A 109 9.62 -8.14 -3.94
N LYS A 110 8.30 -8.22 -4.16
CA LYS A 110 7.24 -7.92 -3.20
C LYS A 110 7.30 -6.49 -2.63
N TYR A 111 7.76 -5.53 -3.42
CA TYR A 111 7.77 -4.12 -3.02
C TYR A 111 6.37 -3.51 -3.10
N SER A 112 6.10 -2.48 -2.30
CA SER A 112 4.92 -1.64 -2.52
C SER A 112 5.14 -0.75 -3.75
N PRO A 113 4.08 -0.28 -4.41
CA PRO A 113 4.24 0.67 -5.52
C PRO A 113 5.06 1.90 -5.15
N ASP A 114 4.98 2.36 -3.91
CA ASP A 114 5.77 3.48 -3.39
C ASP A 114 7.27 3.14 -3.33
N ALA A 115 7.62 2.01 -2.70
CA ALA A 115 9.00 1.52 -2.61
C ALA A 115 9.57 1.16 -3.99
N ALA A 116 8.76 0.52 -4.86
CA ALA A 116 9.17 0.18 -6.22
C ALA A 116 9.50 1.43 -7.05
N ASN A 117 8.67 2.47 -6.94
CA ASN A 117 8.89 3.73 -7.64
C ASN A 117 10.15 4.47 -7.14
N ALA A 118 10.42 4.39 -5.83
CA ALA A 118 11.64 4.95 -5.25
C ALA A 118 12.88 4.15 -5.66
N GLN A 119 12.80 2.82 -5.66
CA GLN A 119 13.89 1.95 -6.09
C GLN A 119 14.21 2.17 -7.58
N TYR A 120 13.18 2.25 -8.42
CA TYR A 120 13.39 2.59 -9.84
C TYR A 120 14.11 3.94 -10.00
N ALA A 121 13.72 4.95 -9.22
CA ALA A 121 14.37 6.26 -9.27
C ALA A 121 15.86 6.16 -8.83
N ARG A 122 16.19 5.37 -7.81
CA ARG A 122 17.60 5.13 -7.41
C ARG A 122 18.42 4.47 -8.52
N GLU A 123 17.83 3.53 -9.25
CA GLU A 123 18.45 2.83 -10.38
C GLU A 123 18.58 3.72 -11.63
N ASN A 124 17.84 4.83 -11.73
CA ASN A 124 17.74 5.70 -12.91
C ASN A 124 18.01 7.18 -12.59
N GLU A 125 19.07 7.48 -11.87
CA GLU A 125 19.55 8.85 -11.60
C GLU A 125 18.48 9.78 -10.99
N GLY A 126 17.55 9.26 -10.19
CA GLY A 126 16.47 10.01 -9.56
C GLY A 126 15.25 10.26 -10.45
N LYS A 127 15.25 9.79 -11.69
CA LYS A 127 14.15 10.01 -12.64
C LYS A 127 12.93 9.15 -12.28
N ARG A 128 11.76 9.77 -12.18
CA ARG A 128 10.46 9.11 -11.98
C ARG A 128 9.58 9.31 -13.21
N VAL A 129 9.01 8.25 -13.73
CA VAL A 129 8.07 8.32 -14.88
C VAL A 129 6.70 8.82 -14.43
N VAL A 130 6.20 8.29 -13.30
CA VAL A 130 4.92 8.70 -12.69
C VAL A 130 5.06 8.85 -11.18
N CYS A 131 4.17 9.63 -10.56
CA CYS A 131 4.10 9.69 -9.10
C CYS A 131 3.42 8.43 -8.54
N THR A 132 3.63 8.14 -7.26
CA THR A 132 3.09 6.97 -6.56
C THR A 132 1.57 6.86 -6.69
N LYS A 133 0.82 7.97 -6.57
CA LYS A 133 -0.64 7.97 -6.72
C LYS A 133 -1.07 7.52 -8.12
N THR A 134 -0.42 8.03 -9.15
CA THR A 134 -0.68 7.62 -10.54
C THR A 134 -0.35 6.16 -10.77
N LEU A 135 0.74 5.66 -10.18
CA LEU A 135 1.10 4.24 -10.25
C LEU A 135 0.03 3.34 -9.63
N TYR A 136 -0.50 3.69 -8.45
CA TYR A 136 -1.62 2.96 -7.85
C TYR A 136 -2.88 2.97 -8.73
N ASN A 137 -3.21 4.11 -9.34
CA ASN A 137 -4.34 4.20 -10.26
C ASN A 137 -4.13 3.29 -11.48
N TYR A 138 -2.96 3.32 -12.10
CA TYR A 138 -2.64 2.50 -13.26
C TYR A 138 -2.68 0.99 -12.95
N ILE A 139 -2.25 0.58 -11.76
CA ILE A 139 -2.36 -0.82 -11.31
C ILE A 139 -3.83 -1.21 -11.14
N ARG A 140 -4.64 -0.36 -10.49
CA ARG A 140 -6.08 -0.59 -10.32
C ARG A 140 -6.82 -0.65 -11.66
N ASP A 141 -6.44 0.21 -12.59
CA ASP A 141 -7.05 0.29 -13.92
C ASP A 141 -6.54 -0.83 -14.87
N GLY A 142 -5.69 -1.74 -14.37
CA GLY A 142 -5.21 -2.92 -15.12
C GLY A 142 -4.24 -2.61 -16.26
N LEU A 143 -3.52 -1.48 -16.20
CA LEU A 143 -2.63 -1.05 -17.28
C LEU A 143 -1.27 -1.77 -17.30
N PHE A 144 -0.96 -2.57 -16.28
CA PHE A 144 0.24 -3.37 -16.21
C PHE A 144 -0.06 -4.83 -16.48
N TYR A 145 0.64 -5.43 -17.43
CA TYR A 145 0.51 -6.87 -17.67
C TYR A 145 1.07 -7.67 -16.48
N GLY A 146 0.30 -8.62 -15.96
CA GLY A 146 0.71 -9.49 -14.86
C GLY A 146 0.79 -8.81 -13.48
N LEU A 147 0.32 -7.58 -13.32
CA LEU A 147 0.30 -6.85 -12.05
C LEU A 147 -1.12 -6.37 -11.73
N GLY A 148 -1.77 -7.03 -10.77
CA GLY A 148 -3.10 -6.67 -10.28
C GLY A 148 -3.10 -6.18 -8.83
N GLU A 149 -4.27 -5.82 -8.32
CA GLU A 149 -4.46 -5.36 -6.94
C GLU A 149 -4.07 -6.40 -5.88
N GLU A 150 -4.10 -7.69 -6.22
CA GLU A 150 -3.73 -8.80 -5.33
C GLU A 150 -2.25 -8.78 -4.95
N ALA A 151 -1.39 -8.23 -5.81
CA ALA A 151 0.04 -8.06 -5.54
C ALA A 151 0.34 -6.90 -4.58
N LEU A 152 -0.65 -6.04 -4.28
CA LEU A 152 -0.48 -4.89 -3.40
C LEU A 152 -0.39 -5.32 -1.93
N PRO A 153 0.32 -4.56 -1.07
CA PRO A 153 0.54 -4.89 0.34
C PRO A 153 -0.71 -5.20 1.15
N ARG A 154 -1.82 -4.54 0.85
CA ARG A 154 -3.10 -4.71 1.56
C ARG A 154 -4.14 -5.49 0.77
N GLY A 155 -3.86 -5.84 -0.51
CA GLY A 155 -4.79 -6.54 -1.40
C GLY A 155 -6.16 -5.86 -1.53
N LYS A 156 -7.16 -6.58 -2.02
CA LYS A 156 -8.57 -6.12 -2.00
C LYS A 156 -9.07 -6.07 -0.56
N ARG A 157 -9.59 -4.93 -0.12
CA ARG A 157 -10.25 -4.78 1.19
C ARG A 157 -11.40 -5.78 1.28
N ARG A 158 -11.30 -6.79 2.14
CA ARG A 158 -12.44 -7.63 2.48
C ARG A 158 -13.46 -6.79 3.24
N LYS A 159 -14.72 -6.80 2.81
CA LYS A 159 -15.83 -6.16 3.53
C LYS A 159 -15.92 -6.72 4.95
N GLY A 160 -16.18 -5.83 5.89
CA GLY A 160 -16.07 -5.96 7.32
C GLY A 160 -16.50 -7.29 7.95
N HIS A 161 -15.75 -7.65 8.98
CA HIS A 161 -16.08 -8.78 9.84
C HIS A 161 -16.94 -8.32 11.00
N ALA A 162 -17.81 -9.24 11.47
CA ALA A 162 -18.60 -9.08 12.67
C ALA A 162 -17.74 -8.63 13.87
N ILE A 163 -18.30 -7.80 14.72
CA ILE A 163 -17.70 -7.32 15.96
C ILE A 163 -17.45 -8.54 16.85
N SER A 164 -16.17 -8.90 17.07
CA SER A 164 -15.84 -9.89 18.08
C SER A 164 -15.87 -9.22 19.46
N HIS A 165 -16.48 -9.89 20.43
CA HIS A 165 -16.46 -9.42 21.81
C HIS A 165 -14.99 -9.30 22.28
N ARG A 166 -14.60 -8.11 22.71
CA ARG A 166 -13.25 -7.87 23.26
C ARG A 166 -13.17 -8.51 24.64
N ARG A 167 -12.18 -9.39 24.83
CA ARG A 167 -11.82 -9.87 26.18
C ARG A 167 -11.17 -8.72 26.93
N VAL A 168 -11.47 -8.57 28.21
CA VAL A 168 -10.78 -7.63 29.09
C VAL A 168 -9.32 -8.10 29.24
N ALA A 169 -8.37 -7.28 28.79
CA ALA A 169 -6.95 -7.54 29.02
C ALA A 169 -6.53 -6.81 30.30
N LEU A 170 -5.83 -7.54 31.15
CA LEU A 170 -5.25 -7.00 32.39
C LEU A 170 -3.82 -6.50 32.09
N ASN A 171 -3.41 -5.44 32.80
CA ASN A 171 -2.02 -5.02 32.83
C ASN A 171 -1.15 -6.10 33.50
N ASN A 172 0.12 -6.23 33.08
CA ASN A 172 1.06 -7.07 33.78
C ASN A 172 1.38 -6.44 35.16
N PRO A 173 1.00 -7.05 36.28
CA PRO A 173 1.16 -6.47 37.62
C PRO A 173 2.62 -6.39 38.05
N THR A 174 3.52 -7.16 37.43
CA THR A 174 4.94 -7.24 37.80
C THR A 174 5.87 -6.52 36.80
N GLY A 175 5.33 -6.00 35.72
CA GLY A 175 6.09 -5.34 34.66
C GLY A 175 6.13 -3.82 34.84
N THR A 176 7.19 -3.18 34.35
CA THR A 176 7.30 -1.71 34.30
C THR A 176 6.34 -1.15 33.24
N SER A 177 5.53 -0.16 33.61
CA SER A 177 4.60 0.51 32.67
C SER A 177 5.35 1.25 31.57
N ILE A 178 4.74 1.33 30.37
CA ILE A 178 5.26 2.16 29.27
C ILE A 178 5.35 3.65 29.65
N GLU A 179 4.57 4.09 30.62
CA GLU A 179 4.60 5.48 31.13
C GLU A 179 5.93 5.86 31.78
N GLU A 180 6.63 4.88 32.36
CA GLU A 180 7.96 5.06 32.94
C GLU A 180 9.08 5.16 31.90
N ARG A 181 8.74 5.04 30.63
CA ARG A 181 9.69 5.11 29.52
C ARG A 181 10.13 6.56 29.29
N THR A 182 11.45 6.77 29.23
CA THR A 182 12.03 8.11 29.05
C THR A 182 11.65 8.77 27.72
N ALA A 183 11.69 10.12 27.69
CA ALA A 183 11.42 10.90 26.48
C ALA A 183 12.32 10.49 25.30
N VAL A 184 13.61 10.22 25.54
CA VAL A 184 14.58 9.78 24.52
C VAL A 184 14.08 8.55 23.77
N ILE A 185 13.49 7.58 24.48
CA ILE A 185 12.92 6.36 23.90
C ILE A 185 11.65 6.70 23.11
N ASN A 186 10.78 7.57 23.65
CA ASN A 186 9.53 7.95 23.03
C ASN A 186 9.74 8.70 21.71
N GLU A 187 10.69 9.62 21.68
CA GLU A 187 11.05 10.45 20.53
C GLU A 187 11.96 9.72 19.53
N ARG A 188 12.40 8.48 19.84
CA ARG A 188 13.24 7.64 18.95
C ARG A 188 14.58 8.31 18.61
N LEU A 189 15.20 8.97 19.56
CA LEU A 189 16.42 9.74 19.34
C LEU A 189 17.65 8.83 19.21
N GLU A 190 17.67 7.71 19.91
CA GLU A 190 18.78 6.75 19.89
C GLU A 190 18.36 5.34 19.45
N GLU A 191 19.33 4.54 19.03
CA GLU A 191 19.13 3.12 18.70
C GLU A 191 19.26 2.23 19.95
N GLY A 192 18.76 1.00 19.83
CA GLY A 192 18.81 -0.02 20.88
C GLY A 192 17.52 -0.17 21.66
N HIS A 193 16.45 0.52 21.27
CA HIS A 193 15.12 0.40 21.84
C HIS A 193 14.21 -0.39 20.91
N TRP A 194 13.75 -1.55 21.38
CA TRP A 194 13.04 -2.53 20.57
C TRP A 194 11.57 -2.65 20.96
N GLU A 195 10.74 -2.91 19.98
CA GLU A 195 9.37 -3.39 20.18
C GLU A 195 9.35 -4.86 19.84
N MET A 196 8.80 -5.70 20.72
CA MET A 196 8.69 -7.15 20.53
C MET A 196 7.24 -7.57 20.36
N ASP A 197 6.97 -8.44 19.38
CA ASP A 197 5.63 -8.98 19.10
C ASP A 197 5.74 -10.43 18.62
N THR A 198 4.62 -11.15 18.62
CA THR A 198 4.55 -12.51 18.10
C THR A 198 3.54 -12.62 16.95
N VAL A 199 4.01 -13.13 15.82
CA VAL A 199 3.17 -13.41 14.65
C VAL A 199 2.76 -14.88 14.69
N VAL A 200 1.46 -15.12 14.89
CA VAL A 200 0.89 -16.46 14.86
C VAL A 200 0.51 -16.89 13.45
N GLY A 201 0.63 -18.19 13.18
CA GLY A 201 0.31 -18.81 11.90
C GLY A 201 -1.10 -19.40 11.82
N LYS A 202 -1.18 -20.64 11.32
CA LYS A 202 -2.42 -21.40 11.19
C LYS A 202 -2.98 -21.73 12.59
N PRO A 203 -4.30 -21.56 12.83
CA PRO A 203 -4.92 -22.05 14.07
C PRO A 203 -4.62 -23.54 14.30
N GLY A 204 -4.37 -23.91 15.56
CA GLY A 204 -4.00 -25.29 15.94
C GLY A 204 -2.52 -25.62 15.81
N THR A 205 -1.68 -24.75 15.22
CA THR A 205 -0.22 -24.93 15.23
C THR A 205 0.43 -24.18 16.40
N LYS A 206 1.51 -24.75 16.96
CA LYS A 206 2.20 -24.17 18.13
C LYS A 206 3.23 -23.12 17.73
N ALA A 207 3.91 -23.31 16.59
CA ALA A 207 5.00 -22.43 16.15
C ALA A 207 4.53 -21.03 15.84
N CYS A 208 5.34 -20.04 16.21
CA CYS A 208 5.12 -18.62 15.90
C CYS A 208 6.45 -17.94 15.52
N LEU A 209 6.36 -16.71 14.98
CA LEU A 209 7.53 -15.86 14.79
C LEU A 209 7.58 -14.84 15.91
N MET A 210 8.72 -14.72 16.58
CA MET A 210 9.07 -13.59 17.42
C MET A 210 9.69 -12.53 16.51
N VAL A 211 9.13 -11.34 16.54
CA VAL A 211 9.57 -10.19 15.74
C VAL A 211 10.00 -9.10 16.68
N MET A 212 11.20 -8.60 16.48
CA MET A 212 11.73 -7.46 17.23
C MET A 212 12.05 -6.35 16.25
N THR A 213 11.42 -5.20 16.43
CA THR A 213 11.59 -4.03 15.60
C THR A 213 12.32 -2.94 16.37
N GLU A 214 13.46 -2.50 15.89
CA GLU A 214 14.17 -1.36 16.44
C GLU A 214 13.38 -0.05 16.14
N ARG A 215 13.21 0.80 17.15
CA ARG A 215 12.25 1.93 17.10
C ARG A 215 12.68 3.10 16.21
N LYS A 216 13.98 3.40 16.12
CA LYS A 216 14.52 4.54 15.35
C LYS A 216 14.55 4.23 13.85
N ASN A 217 15.25 3.18 13.47
CA ASN A 217 15.52 2.83 12.07
C ASN A 217 14.66 1.70 11.52
N ASN A 218 13.82 1.09 12.36
CA ASN A 218 13.00 -0.06 12.00
C ASN A 218 13.83 -1.27 11.52
N LEU A 219 15.01 -1.51 12.14
CA LEU A 219 15.76 -2.75 11.92
C LEU A 219 14.98 -3.91 12.53
N GLU A 220 14.93 -5.04 11.82
CA GLU A 220 14.08 -6.17 12.17
C GLU A 220 14.89 -7.41 12.51
N LEU A 221 14.53 -8.05 13.61
CA LEU A 221 14.98 -9.39 13.93
C LEU A 221 13.78 -10.33 13.92
N VAL A 222 13.88 -11.45 13.23
CA VAL A 222 12.80 -12.43 13.12
C VAL A 222 13.31 -13.80 13.52
N PHE A 223 12.65 -14.45 14.49
CA PHE A 223 13.00 -15.76 14.99
C PHE A 223 11.79 -16.68 14.99
N ARG A 224 11.99 -17.94 14.56
CA ARG A 224 10.97 -18.95 14.69
C ARG A 224 11.03 -19.59 16.08
N LEU A 225 9.97 -19.45 16.85
CA LEU A 225 9.77 -20.11 18.13
C LEU A 225 8.98 -21.41 17.95
N SER A 226 9.27 -22.40 18.78
CA SER A 226 8.54 -23.66 18.81
C SER A 226 7.12 -23.53 19.39
N GLY A 227 6.86 -22.47 20.15
CA GLY A 227 5.55 -22.18 20.73
C GLY A 227 5.46 -20.76 21.26
N LYS A 228 4.22 -20.29 21.42
CA LYS A 228 3.88 -18.98 21.98
C LYS A 228 3.87 -19.06 23.51
N THR A 229 5.04 -19.22 24.14
CA THR A 229 5.21 -19.36 25.61
C THR A 229 6.34 -18.48 26.11
N GLN A 230 6.27 -18.09 27.40
CA GLN A 230 7.31 -17.30 28.07
C GLN A 230 8.68 -17.96 27.94
N SER A 231 8.75 -19.26 28.19
CA SER A 231 10.00 -20.04 28.12
C SER A 231 10.63 -20.01 26.72
N CYS A 232 9.82 -19.98 25.64
CA CYS A 232 10.34 -19.89 24.27
C CYS A 232 10.94 -18.51 24.00
N VAL A 233 10.30 -17.43 24.47
CA VAL A 233 10.80 -16.06 24.34
C VAL A 233 12.10 -15.90 25.12
N VAL A 234 12.12 -16.28 26.40
CA VAL A 234 13.31 -16.18 27.25
C VAL A 234 14.48 -16.98 26.66
N LYS A 235 14.25 -18.24 26.23
CA LYS A 235 15.28 -19.06 25.57
C LYS A 235 15.85 -18.39 24.31
N GLN A 236 15.02 -17.76 23.53
CA GLN A 236 15.49 -17.04 22.31
C GLN A 236 16.37 -15.84 22.68
N LEU A 237 16.00 -15.07 23.70
CA LEU A 237 16.83 -13.96 24.20
C LEU A 237 18.13 -14.46 24.84
N ASP A 238 18.09 -15.60 25.56
CA ASP A 238 19.29 -16.27 26.09
C ASP A 238 20.25 -16.70 24.96
N GLN A 239 19.73 -17.20 23.84
CA GLN A 239 20.54 -17.52 22.67
C GLN A 239 21.18 -16.27 22.03
N LEU A 240 20.46 -15.15 21.98
CA LEU A 240 20.99 -13.88 21.52
C LEU A 240 22.11 -13.37 22.42
N GLU A 241 21.92 -13.44 23.75
CA GLU A 241 22.96 -13.03 24.70
C GLU A 241 24.21 -13.93 24.60
N ARG A 242 24.04 -15.26 24.38
CA ARG A 242 25.18 -16.16 24.13
C ARG A 242 25.98 -15.78 22.89
N LYS A 243 25.30 -15.34 21.83
CA LYS A 243 25.96 -14.95 20.58
C LYS A 243 26.69 -13.60 20.66
N LEU A 244 26.09 -12.63 21.33
CA LEU A 244 26.59 -11.27 21.43
C LEU A 244 27.57 -11.08 22.58
N GLY A 245 27.42 -11.85 23.66
CA GLY A 245 27.99 -11.56 24.96
C GLY A 245 27.21 -10.47 25.70
N THR A 246 27.29 -10.44 27.04
CA THR A 246 26.46 -9.54 27.86
C THR A 246 26.70 -8.05 27.57
N VAL A 247 27.93 -7.65 27.29
CA VAL A 247 28.26 -6.23 27.05
C VAL A 247 27.56 -5.74 25.77
N ARG A 248 27.80 -6.41 24.65
CA ARG A 248 27.17 -6.06 23.37
C ARG A 248 25.66 -6.24 23.38
N PHE A 249 25.15 -7.24 24.13
CA PHE A 249 23.70 -7.39 24.28
C PHE A 249 23.07 -6.14 24.91
N ARG A 250 23.67 -5.58 25.96
CA ARG A 250 23.20 -4.35 26.62
C ARG A 250 23.27 -3.13 25.70
N GLU A 251 24.29 -3.04 24.86
CA GLU A 251 24.42 -1.96 23.85
C GLU A 251 23.33 -2.05 22.79
N VAL A 252 23.05 -3.27 22.31
CA VAL A 252 22.08 -3.53 21.24
C VAL A 252 20.63 -3.50 21.76
N PHE A 253 20.39 -4.06 22.96
CA PHE A 253 19.05 -4.20 23.55
C PHE A 253 18.94 -3.40 24.85
N LYS A 254 19.01 -2.08 24.75
CA LYS A 254 18.88 -1.17 25.90
C LYS A 254 17.51 -1.29 26.56
N SER A 255 16.44 -1.38 25.76
CA SER A 255 15.11 -1.68 26.26
C SER A 255 14.27 -2.47 25.24
N ILE A 256 13.30 -3.20 25.74
CA ILE A 256 12.33 -3.95 24.96
C ILE A 256 10.92 -3.55 25.42
N THR A 257 10.06 -3.11 24.50
CA THR A 257 8.65 -2.83 24.77
C THR A 257 7.79 -3.97 24.26
N CYS A 258 6.98 -4.56 25.15
CA CYS A 258 6.12 -5.71 24.87
C CYS A 258 4.65 -5.33 25.05
N ASP A 259 3.74 -6.17 24.49
CA ASP A 259 2.35 -6.19 24.95
C ASP A 259 2.18 -7.07 26.18
N ASN A 260 0.95 -7.08 26.70
CA ASN A 260 0.56 -7.95 27.80
C ASN A 260 0.17 -9.37 27.31
N GLY A 261 0.78 -9.84 26.21
CA GLY A 261 0.62 -11.21 25.73
C GLY A 261 1.15 -12.23 26.74
N CYS A 262 0.49 -13.37 26.84
CA CYS A 262 0.88 -14.41 27.82
C CYS A 262 2.34 -14.87 27.68
N GLU A 263 2.90 -14.77 26.48
CA GLU A 263 4.31 -15.11 26.19
C GLU A 263 5.32 -14.07 26.70
N ASN A 264 4.88 -12.85 26.99
CA ASN A 264 5.73 -11.72 27.37
C ASN A 264 5.68 -11.42 28.87
N LEU A 265 4.86 -12.13 29.66
CA LEU A 265 4.61 -11.79 31.06
C LEU A 265 5.78 -12.07 32.02
N ASP A 266 6.78 -12.86 31.62
CA ASP A 266 7.97 -13.11 32.43
C ASP A 266 9.00 -11.99 32.30
N ALA A 267 8.68 -10.83 32.91
CA ALA A 267 9.58 -9.67 32.91
C ALA A 267 10.97 -9.99 33.46
N ALA A 268 11.01 -10.72 34.61
CA ALA A 268 12.25 -11.10 35.26
C ALA A 268 13.12 -12.02 34.38
N GLY A 269 12.50 -13.00 33.69
CA GLY A 269 13.19 -13.87 32.74
C GLY A 269 13.72 -13.14 31.52
N ILE A 270 12.98 -12.12 31.00
CA ILE A 270 13.42 -11.30 29.87
C ILE A 270 14.58 -10.38 30.28
N GLU A 271 14.51 -9.77 31.46
CA GLU A 271 15.51 -8.81 31.94
C GLU A 271 16.79 -9.45 32.43
N ARG A 272 16.76 -10.67 33.03
CA ARG A 272 17.93 -11.30 33.61
C ARG A 272 19.03 -11.61 32.60
N SER A 273 20.29 -11.43 32.99
CA SER A 273 21.44 -11.94 32.22
C SER A 273 21.72 -13.43 32.60
N ILE A 274 22.17 -14.19 31.56
CA ILE A 274 22.60 -15.59 31.78
C ILE A 274 24.01 -15.73 32.35
N TRP A 275 24.84 -14.69 32.19
CA TRP A 275 26.27 -14.73 32.53
C TRP A 275 26.63 -13.98 33.81
N ARG A 276 25.84 -12.95 34.19
CA ARG A 276 26.18 -12.06 35.28
C ARG A 276 24.96 -11.78 36.15
N LYS A 277 25.18 -11.48 37.44
CA LYS A 277 24.14 -10.88 38.29
C LYS A 277 23.73 -9.51 37.72
N GLY A 278 22.45 -9.30 37.55
CA GLY A 278 21.86 -8.05 37.06
C GLY A 278 21.11 -8.20 35.74
N SER A 279 20.62 -7.09 35.25
CA SER A 279 19.76 -7.00 34.11
C SER A 279 20.56 -6.90 32.78
N ARG A 280 20.12 -7.62 31.75
CA ARG A 280 20.65 -7.51 30.39
C ARG A 280 19.93 -6.45 29.56
N THR A 281 18.67 -6.11 29.90
CA THR A 281 17.83 -5.14 29.24
C THR A 281 16.77 -4.62 30.20
N LYS A 282 16.06 -3.56 29.88
CA LYS A 282 14.88 -3.06 30.58
C LYS A 282 13.63 -3.37 29.76
N VAL A 283 12.58 -3.90 30.40
CA VAL A 283 11.32 -4.26 29.73
C VAL A 283 10.23 -3.25 30.11
N TYR A 284 9.47 -2.80 29.13
CA TYR A 284 8.30 -1.95 29.30
C TYR A 284 7.07 -2.63 28.73
N TYR A 285 5.92 -2.46 29.36
CA TYR A 285 4.65 -3.01 28.92
C TYR A 285 3.70 -1.94 28.44
N ALA A 286 3.22 -2.07 27.20
CA ALA A 286 2.22 -1.20 26.63
C ALA A 286 0.85 -1.37 27.30
N HIS A 287 0.02 -0.32 27.25
CA HIS A 287 -1.34 -0.44 27.75
C HIS A 287 -2.16 -1.46 26.96
N PRO A 288 -3.12 -2.15 27.60
CA PRO A 288 -4.06 -3.00 26.89
C PRO A 288 -4.79 -2.23 25.79
N TYR A 289 -4.93 -2.85 24.62
CA TYR A 289 -5.60 -2.28 23.44
C TYR A 289 -4.98 -1.01 22.84
N SER A 290 -3.80 -0.59 23.27
CA SER A 290 -3.10 0.60 22.79
C SER A 290 -2.07 0.25 21.71
N ALA A 291 -2.53 -0.30 20.57
CA ALA A 291 -1.66 -0.72 19.46
C ALA A 291 -0.78 0.44 18.93
N TYR A 292 -1.26 1.68 18.98
CA TYR A 292 -0.53 2.87 18.54
C TYR A 292 0.79 3.11 19.32
N GLU A 293 0.91 2.61 20.53
CA GLU A 293 2.13 2.70 21.35
C GLU A 293 3.28 1.83 20.79
N ARG A 294 2.93 0.86 19.93
CA ARG A 294 3.84 -0.09 19.26
C ARG A 294 3.72 -0.02 17.73
N GLY A 295 3.62 1.17 17.18
CA GLY A 295 3.40 1.39 15.75
C GLY A 295 4.52 0.85 14.84
N ALA A 296 5.73 0.62 15.34
CA ALA A 296 6.81 0.01 14.56
C ALA A 296 6.50 -1.46 14.24
N ASN A 297 6.00 -2.22 15.21
CA ASN A 297 5.59 -3.61 15.02
C ASN A 297 4.43 -3.79 14.04
N GLU A 298 3.47 -2.86 14.00
CA GLU A 298 2.38 -2.94 13.01
C GLU A 298 2.92 -2.89 11.58
N GLY A 299 3.89 -2.02 11.33
CA GLY A 299 4.59 -1.93 10.04
C GLY A 299 5.34 -3.21 9.70
N ALA A 300 6.09 -3.78 10.64
CA ALA A 300 6.80 -5.04 10.50
C ALA A 300 5.85 -6.20 10.18
N ASN A 301 4.72 -6.29 10.88
CA ASN A 301 3.72 -7.32 10.66
C ASN A 301 3.11 -7.26 9.25
N VAL A 302 2.89 -6.08 8.68
CA VAL A 302 2.45 -5.93 7.29
C VAL A 302 3.49 -6.47 6.31
N LEU A 303 4.79 -6.24 6.55
CA LEU A 303 5.86 -6.74 5.70
C LEU A 303 5.99 -8.27 5.79
N ILE A 304 5.98 -8.83 6.99
CA ILE A 304 6.04 -10.30 7.22
C ILE A 304 4.87 -10.99 6.52
N ARG A 305 3.66 -10.41 6.55
CA ARG A 305 2.46 -11.01 5.96
C ARG A 305 2.50 -11.15 4.44
N ARG A 306 3.46 -10.53 3.77
CA ARG A 306 3.73 -10.75 2.33
C ARG A 306 4.37 -12.12 2.06
N PHE A 307 5.11 -12.67 3.03
CA PHE A 307 5.77 -13.96 2.95
C PHE A 307 5.03 -15.04 3.73
N VAL A 308 4.43 -14.65 4.84
CA VAL A 308 3.72 -15.53 5.77
C VAL A 308 2.26 -15.05 5.90
N PRO A 309 1.40 -15.28 4.90
CA PRO A 309 -0.02 -14.94 4.96
C PRO A 309 -0.72 -15.55 6.20
N LYS A 310 -1.85 -14.97 6.61
CA LYS A 310 -2.66 -15.57 7.68
C LYS A 310 -3.08 -17.00 7.30
N GLY A 311 -2.94 -17.94 8.22
CA GLY A 311 -3.24 -19.35 7.96
C GLY A 311 -2.04 -20.18 7.48
N THR A 312 -0.86 -19.59 7.31
CA THR A 312 0.38 -20.33 7.00
C THR A 312 0.84 -21.11 8.23
N ASP A 313 1.26 -22.36 8.06
CA ASP A 313 1.92 -23.15 9.11
C ASP A 313 3.37 -22.70 9.27
N ILE A 314 3.64 -21.92 10.32
CA ILE A 314 4.98 -21.38 10.63
C ILE A 314 5.96 -22.51 11.00
N GLY A 315 5.48 -23.63 11.48
CA GLY A 315 6.31 -24.79 11.79
C GLY A 315 7.06 -25.35 10.59
N ARG A 316 6.54 -25.15 9.39
CA ARG A 316 7.15 -25.59 8.12
C ARG A 316 8.23 -24.66 7.58
N LEU A 317 8.33 -23.43 8.10
CA LEU A 317 9.37 -22.50 7.67
C LEU A 317 10.74 -22.99 8.16
N SER A 318 11.70 -23.09 7.25
CA SER A 318 13.08 -23.35 7.60
C SER A 318 13.74 -22.14 8.27
N ARG A 319 14.89 -22.34 8.92
CA ARG A 319 15.69 -21.22 9.43
C ARG A 319 16.17 -20.31 8.30
N ALA A 320 16.46 -20.86 7.13
CA ALA A 320 16.85 -20.11 5.94
C ALA A 320 15.72 -19.21 5.43
N ASP A 321 14.46 -19.70 5.45
CA ASP A 321 13.31 -18.90 5.07
C ASP A 321 13.13 -17.70 5.99
N VAL A 322 13.23 -17.92 7.31
CA VAL A 322 13.12 -16.85 8.30
C VAL A 322 14.22 -15.80 8.12
N LYS A 323 15.46 -16.24 7.90
CA LYS A 323 16.58 -15.33 7.61
C LYS A 323 16.38 -14.55 6.33
N ARG A 324 15.88 -15.19 5.25
CA ARG A 324 15.57 -14.52 3.99
C ARG A 324 14.51 -13.44 4.16
N ILE A 325 13.48 -13.70 4.97
CA ILE A 325 12.44 -12.73 5.30
C ILE A 325 13.03 -11.53 6.06
N ALA A 326 13.81 -11.80 7.12
CA ALA A 326 14.47 -10.76 7.91
C ALA A 326 15.42 -9.91 7.06
N HIS A 327 16.23 -10.55 6.21
CA HIS A 327 17.13 -9.88 5.27
C HIS A 327 16.35 -8.97 4.33
N TRP A 328 15.28 -9.48 3.70
CA TRP A 328 14.43 -8.67 2.82
C TRP A 328 13.82 -7.46 3.55
N MET A 329 13.29 -7.65 4.78
CA MET A 329 12.71 -6.57 5.58
C MET A 329 13.73 -5.48 5.90
N ASN A 330 14.97 -5.86 6.16
CA ASN A 330 16.05 -4.95 6.51
C ASN A 330 16.60 -4.17 5.31
N HIS A 331 16.49 -4.73 4.10
CA HIS A 331 16.90 -4.08 2.85
C HIS A 331 15.73 -3.39 2.09
N TYR A 332 14.51 -3.49 2.64
CA TYR A 332 13.33 -2.88 2.05
C TYR A 332 13.36 -1.34 2.16
N PRO A 333 13.18 -0.58 1.04
CA PRO A 333 13.16 0.89 1.06
C PRO A 333 11.99 1.42 1.87
N ARG A 334 12.26 2.27 2.86
CA ARG A 334 11.24 2.82 3.76
C ARG A 334 11.09 4.32 3.58
N ARG A 335 9.89 4.80 3.28
CA ARG A 335 9.61 6.23 3.13
C ARG A 335 10.04 7.04 4.36
N LYS A 336 9.88 6.49 5.57
CA LYS A 336 10.32 7.12 6.84
C LYS A 336 11.83 7.38 6.88
N LEU A 337 12.62 6.59 6.16
CA LEU A 337 14.07 6.67 6.04
C LEU A 337 14.49 7.27 4.67
N GLU A 338 13.65 8.11 4.09
CA GLU A 338 13.90 8.72 2.77
C GLU A 338 14.20 7.69 1.68
N TYR A 339 13.54 6.53 1.77
CA TYR A 339 13.72 5.35 0.94
C TYR A 339 15.10 4.67 1.05
N ALA A 340 15.89 4.99 2.07
CA ALA A 340 16.97 4.12 2.49
C ALA A 340 16.40 2.87 3.20
N SER A 341 17.20 1.83 3.30
CA SER A 341 16.86 0.63 4.05
C SER A 341 17.23 0.78 5.54
N ALA A 342 16.59 -0.03 6.40
CA ALA A 342 16.93 -0.06 7.81
C ALA A 342 18.39 -0.52 8.03
N PHE A 343 18.86 -1.43 7.16
CA PHE A 343 20.24 -1.93 7.20
C PHE A 343 21.28 -0.84 6.90
N GLU A 344 21.01 0.03 5.92
CA GLU A 344 21.88 1.15 5.56
C GLU A 344 21.95 2.22 6.65
N GLN A 345 20.87 2.44 7.39
CA GLN A 345 20.73 3.53 8.36
C GLN A 345 21.12 3.15 9.79
N SER A 346 21.18 1.85 10.13
CA SER A 346 21.38 1.41 11.51
C SER A 346 22.85 1.12 11.83
N PHE A 347 23.36 1.71 12.90
CA PHE A 347 24.65 1.39 13.47
C PHE A 347 24.69 0.01 14.12
N LEU A 348 23.53 -0.58 14.46
CA LEU A 348 23.42 -1.91 15.03
C LEU A 348 23.54 -3.03 13.99
N ALA A 349 23.22 -2.75 12.72
CA ALA A 349 23.22 -3.74 11.65
C ALA A 349 24.57 -4.46 11.49
N PRO A 350 25.73 -3.78 11.44
CA PRO A 350 27.03 -4.45 11.34
C PRO A 350 27.35 -5.34 12.55
N ILE A 351 26.93 -4.94 13.77
CA ILE A 351 27.13 -5.70 15.01
C ILE A 351 26.33 -7.00 14.95
N LEU A 352 25.07 -6.91 14.57
CA LEU A 352 24.15 -8.05 14.47
C LEU A 352 24.54 -8.99 13.33
N SER A 353 25.02 -8.47 12.21
CA SER A 353 25.54 -9.28 11.10
C SER A 353 26.77 -10.08 11.51
N LYS A 354 27.76 -9.45 12.14
CA LYS A 354 28.96 -10.13 12.64
C LYS A 354 28.64 -11.25 13.62
N ALA A 355 27.59 -11.10 14.42
CA ALA A 355 27.10 -12.12 15.36
C ALA A 355 26.21 -13.18 14.67
N CYS A 356 26.05 -13.17 13.36
CA CYS A 356 25.15 -14.04 12.59
C CYS A 356 23.70 -14.03 13.14
N VAL A 357 23.21 -12.86 13.53
CA VAL A 357 21.84 -12.67 14.03
C VAL A 357 20.91 -12.32 12.88
N ILE A 358 21.36 -11.48 11.94
CA ILE A 358 20.66 -11.07 10.71
C ILE A 358 21.42 -11.50 9.47
#